data_5680f7ca8c382b4c16d865694ba794a1
#
_entry.id   5680f7ca8c382b4c16d865694ba794a1
#
_cell.length_a   1.000
_cell.length_b   1.000
_cell.length_c   1.000
_cell.angle_alpha   90.00
_cell.angle_beta   90.00
_cell.angle_gamma   90.00
#
_symmetry.space_group_name_H-M   'P 1'
#
loop_
_entity.id
_entity.type
_entity.pdbx_description
1 polymer ?
#
loop_
_entity_poly.entity_id
_entity_poly.type
_entity_poly.pdbx_seq_one_letter_code
_entity_poly.pdbx_strand_id
1 'polypeptide(L)'
;MRLRLLAAIGAATAFSSDAASAAVLVVRSAGPSARAYPPGKALPDGQMLNLKANDIVVLLDSRGTRTLRGPGAFGASASSVSKSGSALGAIVAENKGRRVRIGAVRGGGSSRNVWQADIARSGNVCVGNPADLGLYRSIGANDAMVTVSDMASGAKATARFASGQQIAEWPSAVPVASGKRYKLSGEGGATTLTVRSIAPVPAGLEGLAQSLIRNDCQAQLDVLIDTFAAPSAS
;
A
#
# COMPACT_ATOMS: atom_id res chain seq x y z
N MET A 1 -45.93 57.18 15.49
CA MET A 1 -44.66 56.50 15.63
C MET A 1 -44.92 54.96 15.62
N ARG A 2 -44.74 54.32 14.47
CA ARG A 2 -45.05 52.85 14.27
C ARG A 2 -43.78 52.05 14.25
N LEU A 3 -43.59 51.27 15.28
CA LEU A 3 -42.44 50.35 15.46
C LEU A 3 -42.70 49.08 14.63
N ARG A 4 -41.86 48.80 13.63
CA ARG A 4 -41.91 47.58 12.83
C ARG A 4 -40.88 46.56 13.42
N LEU A 5 -41.38 45.46 14.00
CA LEU A 5 -40.60 44.30 14.38
C LEU A 5 -40.25 43.53 13.10
N LEU A 6 -38.95 43.36 12.82
CA LEU A 6 -38.44 42.44 11.82
C LEU A 6 -38.05 41.12 12.52
N ALA A 7 -38.79 40.05 12.24
CA ALA A 7 -38.46 38.69 12.65
C ALA A 7 -37.43 38.09 11.70
N ALA A 8 -36.22 37.81 12.17
CA ALA A 8 -35.21 37.12 11.42
C ALA A 8 -35.43 35.59 11.57
N ILE A 9 -35.79 34.93 10.47
CA ILE A 9 -35.90 33.45 10.40
C ILE A 9 -34.50 32.92 10.09
N GLY A 10 -33.84 32.32 11.10
CA GLY A 10 -32.58 31.60 10.95
C GLY A 10 -32.83 30.22 10.34
N ALA A 11 -32.40 29.99 9.12
CA ALA A 11 -32.38 28.66 8.51
C ALA A 11 -31.22 27.85 9.07
N ALA A 12 -31.52 26.84 9.89
CA ALA A 12 -30.54 25.84 10.35
C ALA A 12 -30.28 24.85 9.22
N THR A 13 -29.13 24.96 8.57
CA THR A 13 -28.66 23.94 7.62
C THR A 13 -28.15 22.73 8.40
N ALA A 14 -28.92 21.63 8.40
CA ALA A 14 -28.48 20.34 8.90
C ALA A 14 -27.42 19.77 7.96
N PHE A 15 -26.16 19.72 8.39
CA PHE A 15 -25.11 18.93 7.73
C PHE A 15 -25.40 17.46 8.00
N SER A 16 -25.96 16.77 7.01
CA SER A 16 -26.04 15.31 6.99
C SER A 16 -24.60 14.78 6.87
N SER A 17 -24.04 14.26 7.98
CA SER A 17 -22.83 13.47 7.93
C SER A 17 -23.15 12.17 7.20
N ASP A 18 -22.81 12.07 5.92
CA ASP A 18 -22.78 10.80 5.22
C ASP A 18 -21.81 9.88 5.99
N ALA A 19 -22.37 8.89 6.68
CA ALA A 19 -21.60 7.79 7.24
C ALA A 19 -20.88 7.15 6.04
N ALA A 20 -19.55 7.27 6.00
CA ALA A 20 -18.74 6.62 4.99
C ALA A 20 -19.01 5.12 5.08
N SER A 21 -19.89 4.61 4.20
CA SER A 21 -20.10 3.18 3.99
C SER A 21 -18.74 2.58 3.67
N ALA A 22 -18.35 1.50 4.34
CA ALA A 22 -17.09 0.81 4.12
C ALA A 22 -17.06 0.36 2.65
N ALA A 23 -16.43 1.17 1.80
CA ALA A 23 -16.37 0.93 0.37
C ALA A 23 -15.32 -0.15 0.10
N VAL A 24 -15.67 -1.14 -0.70
CA VAL A 24 -14.71 -2.12 -1.20
C VAL A 24 -13.90 -1.49 -2.32
N LEU A 25 -12.57 -1.56 -2.24
CA LEU A 25 -11.67 -0.96 -3.22
C LEU A 25 -11.20 -2.00 -4.24
N VAL A 26 -11.28 -1.68 -5.53
CA VAL A 26 -10.57 -2.45 -6.55
C VAL A 26 -9.08 -2.11 -6.48
N VAL A 27 -8.23 -3.10 -6.16
CA VAL A 27 -6.77 -2.89 -6.06
C VAL A 27 -6.01 -3.42 -7.26
N ARG A 28 -6.56 -4.41 -7.96
CA ARG A 28 -6.00 -4.93 -9.22
C ARG A 28 -7.13 -5.41 -10.13
N SER A 29 -6.95 -5.23 -11.43
CA SER A 29 -7.90 -5.71 -12.43
C SER A 29 -7.16 -6.08 -13.71
N ALA A 30 -7.54 -7.21 -14.31
CA ALA A 30 -7.04 -7.69 -15.59
C ALA A 30 -8.16 -8.40 -16.36
N GLY A 31 -8.07 -8.40 -17.69
CA GLY A 31 -9.02 -9.05 -18.58
C GLY A 31 -10.01 -8.08 -19.24
N PRO A 32 -11.00 -8.60 -19.97
CA PRO A 32 -11.95 -7.81 -20.76
C PRO A 32 -12.75 -6.77 -19.98
N SER A 33 -13.05 -7.02 -18.69
CA SER A 33 -13.81 -6.10 -17.85
C SER A 33 -12.93 -5.12 -17.04
N ALA A 34 -11.61 -5.11 -17.24
CA ALA A 34 -10.69 -4.25 -16.46
C ALA A 34 -11.03 -2.76 -16.57
N ARG A 35 -11.53 -2.30 -17.73
CA ARG A 35 -11.97 -0.91 -17.91
C ARG A 35 -13.19 -0.54 -17.06
N ALA A 36 -14.07 -1.49 -16.78
CA ALA A 36 -15.25 -1.28 -15.94
C ALA A 36 -14.89 -1.25 -14.43
N TYR A 37 -13.82 -1.94 -14.07
CA TYR A 37 -13.33 -2.08 -12.69
C TYR A 37 -11.84 -1.68 -12.58
N PRO A 38 -11.48 -0.41 -12.87
CA PRO A 38 -10.07 0.00 -12.80
C PRO A 38 -9.57 0.02 -11.34
N PRO A 39 -8.26 -0.21 -11.11
CA PRO A 39 -7.66 -0.03 -9.81
C PRO A 39 -7.93 1.37 -9.25
N GLY A 40 -8.24 1.46 -7.95
CA GLY A 40 -8.65 2.69 -7.28
C GLY A 40 -10.17 2.97 -7.33
N LYS A 41 -10.96 2.16 -8.04
CA LYS A 41 -12.41 2.29 -8.04
C LYS A 41 -12.99 1.79 -6.72
N ALA A 42 -13.71 2.66 -6.01
CA ALA A 42 -14.51 2.28 -4.85
C ALA A 42 -15.84 1.69 -5.33
N LEU A 43 -16.23 0.57 -4.73
CA LEU A 43 -17.47 -0.14 -5.01
C LEU A 43 -18.38 -0.03 -3.79
N PRO A 44 -19.63 0.42 -3.93
CA PRO A 44 -20.61 0.41 -2.85
C PRO A 44 -20.85 -1.01 -2.31
N ASP A 45 -21.22 -1.11 -1.04
CA ASP A 45 -21.67 -2.36 -0.46
C ASP A 45 -22.87 -2.91 -1.25
N GLY A 46 -22.85 -4.22 -1.50
CA GLY A 46 -23.91 -4.87 -2.27
C GLY A 46 -23.82 -4.73 -3.79
N GLN A 47 -22.85 -3.98 -4.32
CA GLN A 47 -22.65 -3.90 -5.77
C GLN A 47 -22.30 -5.27 -6.35
N MET A 48 -22.96 -5.64 -7.46
CA MET A 48 -22.60 -6.83 -8.23
C MET A 48 -21.57 -6.51 -9.32
N LEU A 49 -20.55 -7.35 -9.42
CA LEU A 49 -19.56 -7.31 -10.50
C LEU A 49 -19.87 -8.44 -11.49
N ASN A 50 -20.11 -8.08 -12.74
CA ASN A 50 -20.30 -9.07 -13.82
C ASN A 50 -18.95 -9.22 -14.54
N LEU A 51 -18.28 -10.33 -14.28
CA LEU A 51 -16.98 -10.65 -14.85
C LEU A 51 -17.11 -11.57 -16.05
N LYS A 52 -16.33 -11.32 -17.09
CA LYS A 52 -16.25 -12.15 -18.30
C LYS A 52 -15.17 -13.23 -18.12
N ALA A 53 -15.11 -14.15 -19.05
CA ALA A 53 -14.04 -15.15 -19.08
C ALA A 53 -12.66 -14.47 -19.11
N ASN A 54 -11.70 -15.01 -18.35
CA ASN A 54 -10.33 -14.48 -18.16
C ASN A 54 -10.26 -13.16 -17.40
N ASP A 55 -11.34 -12.66 -16.80
CA ASP A 55 -11.26 -11.53 -15.87
C ASP A 55 -10.68 -11.99 -14.53
N ILE A 56 -9.83 -11.13 -13.99
CA ILE A 56 -9.31 -11.22 -12.63
C ILE A 56 -9.47 -9.86 -11.98
N VAL A 57 -10.18 -9.79 -10.88
CA VAL A 57 -10.35 -8.57 -10.09
C VAL A 57 -9.98 -8.86 -8.64
N VAL A 58 -9.06 -8.07 -8.08
CA VAL A 58 -8.69 -8.14 -6.67
C VAL A 58 -9.36 -6.98 -5.96
N LEU A 59 -10.15 -7.32 -4.96
CA LEU A 59 -10.86 -6.40 -4.08
C LEU A 59 -10.17 -6.33 -2.73
N LEU A 60 -10.18 -5.15 -2.12
CA LEU A 60 -9.68 -4.88 -0.77
C LEU A 60 -10.81 -4.25 0.05
N ASP A 61 -11.03 -4.77 1.23
CA ASP A 61 -11.89 -4.18 2.27
C ASP A 61 -11.18 -4.21 3.63
N SER A 62 -11.83 -3.78 4.70
CA SER A 62 -11.29 -3.78 6.06
C SER A 62 -10.91 -5.18 6.60
N ARG A 63 -11.32 -6.25 5.92
CA ARG A 63 -11.05 -7.66 6.28
C ARG A 63 -9.85 -8.24 5.53
N GLY A 64 -9.42 -7.58 4.44
CA GLY A 64 -8.28 -8.01 3.63
C GLY A 64 -8.59 -8.02 2.13
N THR A 65 -7.80 -8.78 1.37
CA THR A 65 -7.96 -8.87 -0.09
C THR A 65 -8.67 -10.14 -0.50
N ARG A 66 -9.42 -10.03 -1.60
CA ARG A 66 -10.16 -11.13 -2.21
C ARG A 66 -10.02 -11.10 -3.71
N THR A 67 -9.67 -12.24 -4.32
CA THR A 67 -9.55 -12.36 -5.77
C THR A 67 -10.80 -12.99 -6.36
N LEU A 68 -11.41 -12.30 -7.31
CA LEU A 68 -12.53 -12.78 -8.12
C LEU A 68 -12.02 -13.18 -9.50
N ARG A 69 -12.50 -14.33 -9.99
CA ARG A 69 -12.15 -14.83 -11.33
C ARG A 69 -13.42 -15.08 -12.11
N GLY A 70 -13.53 -14.47 -13.29
CA GLY A 70 -14.62 -14.67 -14.22
C GLY A 70 -14.52 -16.01 -14.99
N PRO A 71 -15.63 -16.43 -15.63
CA PRO A 71 -16.88 -15.71 -15.77
C PRO A 71 -17.80 -15.84 -14.54
N GLY A 72 -18.65 -14.85 -14.31
CA GLY A 72 -19.67 -14.91 -13.26
C GLY A 72 -20.10 -13.55 -12.71
N ALA A 73 -21.12 -13.57 -11.84
CA ALA A 73 -21.59 -12.42 -11.08
C ALA A 73 -21.15 -12.56 -9.62
N PHE A 74 -20.50 -11.55 -9.09
CA PHE A 74 -19.90 -11.58 -7.75
C PHE A 74 -20.31 -10.34 -6.97
N GLY A 75 -20.65 -10.50 -5.69
CA GLY A 75 -20.88 -9.35 -4.80
C GLY A 75 -19.58 -8.66 -4.44
N ALA A 76 -19.58 -7.32 -4.40
CA ALA A 76 -18.45 -6.53 -3.93
C ALA A 76 -18.10 -6.83 -2.47
N SER A 77 -19.12 -6.96 -1.62
CA SER A 77 -18.95 -7.33 -0.21
C SER A 77 -18.90 -8.85 -0.03
N ALA A 78 -17.97 -9.32 0.79
CA ALA A 78 -17.93 -10.75 1.14
C ALA A 78 -18.94 -11.05 2.25
N SER A 79 -19.83 -11.98 1.99
CA SER A 79 -20.80 -12.50 2.98
C SER A 79 -20.20 -13.56 3.90
N SER A 80 -18.90 -13.57 4.20
CA SER A 80 -18.32 -14.56 5.11
C SER A 80 -17.31 -13.98 6.06
N VAL A 81 -17.52 -14.31 7.31
CA VAL A 81 -16.77 -13.98 8.51
C VAL A 81 -15.33 -14.48 8.42
N SER A 82 -14.35 -13.60 8.54
CA SER A 82 -13.03 -13.94 9.02
C SER A 82 -12.48 -12.79 9.86
N LYS A 83 -12.25 -13.09 11.13
CA LYS A 83 -11.65 -12.21 12.12
C LYS A 83 -10.23 -11.82 11.70
N SER A 84 -9.97 -10.57 11.44
CA SER A 84 -8.60 -10.02 11.34
C SER A 84 -8.57 -8.54 11.72
N GLY A 85 -8.98 -8.21 12.95
CA GLY A 85 -8.84 -6.86 13.50
C GLY A 85 -7.43 -6.49 13.98
N SER A 86 -6.46 -7.42 13.96
CA SER A 86 -5.15 -7.23 14.61
C SER A 86 -3.98 -6.87 13.68
N ALA A 87 -4.09 -7.12 12.38
CA ALA A 87 -2.96 -6.96 11.46
C ALA A 87 -2.70 -5.51 11.03
N LEU A 88 -3.73 -4.66 11.02
CA LEU A 88 -3.61 -3.24 10.66
C LEU A 88 -2.71 -2.46 11.63
N GLY A 89 -2.80 -2.76 12.92
CA GLY A 89 -1.97 -2.12 13.95
C GLY A 89 -0.48 -2.38 13.77
N ALA A 90 -0.10 -3.54 13.25
CA ALA A 90 1.29 -3.94 13.08
C ALA A 90 1.99 -3.21 11.91
N ILE A 91 1.28 -2.96 10.80
CA ILE A 91 1.87 -2.33 9.60
C ILE A 91 1.92 -0.81 9.72
N VAL A 92 0.96 -0.20 10.42
CA VAL A 92 0.90 1.25 10.62
C VAL A 92 1.62 1.69 11.90
N ALA A 93 1.74 0.83 12.92
CA ALA A 93 2.36 1.16 14.21
C ALA A 93 3.90 1.18 14.17
N GLU A 94 4.55 0.62 13.15
CA GLU A 94 6.01 0.70 12.98
C GLU A 94 6.50 2.14 12.75
N ASN A 95 5.60 3.07 12.46
CA ASN A 95 5.88 4.51 12.33
C ASN A 95 6.00 5.29 13.66
N LYS A 96 5.86 4.66 14.82
CA LYS A 96 6.05 5.30 16.13
C LYS A 96 7.14 4.61 16.94
N GLY A 97 8.40 4.72 16.52
CA GLY A 97 9.58 4.69 17.38
C GLY A 97 9.66 3.63 18.49
N ARG A 98 9.01 2.47 18.37
CA ARG A 98 9.15 1.35 19.28
C ARG A 98 9.32 0.06 18.49
N ARG A 99 10.50 -0.53 18.56
CA ARG A 99 10.78 -1.90 18.13
C ARG A 99 9.86 -2.87 18.90
N VAL A 100 8.68 -3.11 18.39
CA VAL A 100 7.86 -4.21 18.87
C VAL A 100 8.30 -5.44 18.09
N ARG A 101 9.06 -6.32 18.74
CA ARG A 101 9.28 -7.68 18.26
C ARG A 101 7.94 -8.40 18.35
N ILE A 102 7.20 -8.46 17.25
CA ILE A 102 6.04 -9.32 17.12
C ILE A 102 6.57 -10.73 16.88
N GLY A 103 6.07 -11.66 17.68
CA GLY A 103 6.46 -13.02 17.88
C GLY A 103 7.13 -13.75 16.73
N ALA A 104 8.21 -14.43 17.05
CA ALA A 104 8.96 -15.30 16.17
C ALA A 104 8.04 -16.31 15.49
N VAL A 105 7.73 -16.08 14.21
CA VAL A 105 7.41 -17.15 13.27
C VAL A 105 8.72 -17.90 13.07
N ARG A 106 8.74 -19.18 13.40
CA ARG A 106 9.90 -20.06 13.16
C ARG A 106 10.14 -20.17 11.66
N GLY A 107 11.05 -19.35 11.18
CA GLY A 107 11.51 -19.22 9.81
C GLY A 107 12.21 -17.88 9.72
N GLY A 108 13.54 -17.86 9.81
CA GLY A 108 14.38 -16.66 9.99
C GLY A 108 14.42 -15.72 8.79
N GLY A 109 13.28 -15.16 8.39
CA GLY A 109 13.22 -14.08 7.42
C GLY A 109 12.41 -12.95 7.99
N SER A 110 12.97 -11.74 8.04
CA SER A 110 12.20 -10.52 8.34
C SER A 110 11.09 -10.39 7.31
N SER A 111 9.84 -10.29 7.75
CA SER A 111 8.70 -10.10 6.85
C SER A 111 8.87 -8.84 6.03
N ARG A 112 8.72 -8.94 4.71
CA ARG A 112 8.63 -7.80 3.82
C ARG A 112 7.45 -6.93 4.24
N ASN A 113 7.66 -5.62 4.32
CA ASN A 113 6.62 -4.65 4.62
C ASN A 113 6.51 -3.58 3.51
N VAL A 114 5.46 -2.78 3.54
CA VAL A 114 5.18 -1.78 2.51
C VAL A 114 6.20 -0.62 2.47
N TRP A 115 7.02 -0.42 3.50
CA TRP A 115 8.00 0.65 3.57
C TRP A 115 9.39 0.24 3.07
N GLN A 116 9.47 -0.86 2.32
CA GLN A 116 10.71 -1.37 1.77
C GLN A 116 10.69 -1.29 0.25
N ALA A 117 11.77 -0.75 -0.31
CA ALA A 117 12.01 -0.74 -1.74
C ALA A 117 12.63 -2.06 -2.18
N ASP A 118 12.01 -2.72 -3.14
CA ASP A 118 12.55 -3.92 -3.77
C ASP A 118 13.72 -3.55 -4.68
N ILE A 119 14.92 -4.02 -4.37
CA ILE A 119 16.12 -3.70 -5.14
C ILE A 119 16.10 -4.25 -6.58
N ALA A 120 15.24 -5.22 -6.85
CA ALA A 120 15.12 -5.84 -8.19
C ALA A 120 14.04 -5.16 -9.07
N ARG A 121 13.29 -4.18 -8.53
CA ARG A 121 12.18 -3.55 -9.24
C ARG A 121 12.39 -2.05 -9.38
N SER A 122 12.34 -1.56 -10.62
CA SER A 122 12.27 -0.11 -10.90
C SER A 122 10.83 0.39 -10.73
N GLY A 123 10.68 1.69 -10.43
CA GLY A 123 9.37 2.34 -10.35
C GLY A 123 9.26 3.36 -9.22
N ASN A 124 8.04 3.75 -8.89
CA ASN A 124 7.78 4.65 -7.79
C ASN A 124 7.81 3.90 -6.45
N VAL A 125 8.36 4.55 -5.43
CA VAL A 125 8.38 4.10 -4.04
C VAL A 125 7.74 5.16 -3.17
N CYS A 126 6.67 4.79 -2.49
CA CYS A 126 5.94 5.65 -1.57
C CYS A 126 6.56 5.62 -0.17
N VAL A 127 6.68 6.78 0.46
CA VAL A 127 7.18 6.92 1.83
C VAL A 127 6.22 7.78 2.64
N GLY A 128 5.84 7.29 3.82
CA GLY A 128 5.14 8.09 4.82
C GLY A 128 6.13 8.98 5.58
N ASN A 129 7.23 8.39 6.02
CA ASN A 129 8.37 9.08 6.60
C ASN A 129 9.64 8.62 5.86
N PRO A 130 10.43 9.53 5.27
CA PRO A 130 11.66 9.19 4.56
C PRO A 130 12.66 8.36 5.37
N ALA A 131 12.69 8.54 6.69
CA ALA A 131 13.61 7.81 7.58
C ALA A 131 13.28 6.31 7.73
N ASP A 132 12.05 5.91 7.38
CA ASP A 132 11.58 4.53 7.54
C ASP A 132 11.79 3.68 6.26
N LEU A 133 12.31 4.27 5.19
CA LEU A 133 12.53 3.54 3.94
C LEU A 133 13.68 2.54 4.12
N GLY A 134 13.36 1.27 3.97
CA GLY A 134 14.34 0.19 3.89
C GLY A 134 14.52 -0.36 2.48
N LEU A 135 15.48 -1.25 2.33
CA LEU A 135 15.73 -2.03 1.11
C LEU A 135 15.35 -3.49 1.34
N TYR A 136 14.76 -4.10 0.33
CA TYR A 136 14.38 -5.51 0.34
C TYR A 136 14.97 -6.26 -0.87
N ARG A 137 15.45 -7.48 -0.63
CA ARG A 137 15.82 -8.46 -1.69
C ARG A 137 15.06 -9.78 -1.49
N SER A 138 14.64 -10.41 -2.58
CA SER A 138 13.88 -11.67 -2.53
C SER A 138 14.78 -12.88 -2.16
N ILE A 139 16.05 -12.85 -2.55
CA ILE A 139 17.02 -13.92 -2.30
C ILE A 139 18.05 -13.41 -1.29
N GLY A 140 18.18 -14.10 -0.15
CA GLY A 140 19.04 -13.67 0.95
C GLY A 140 20.15 -14.66 1.30
N ALA A 141 20.46 -15.63 0.42
CA ALA A 141 21.38 -16.73 0.75
C ALA A 141 22.80 -16.25 1.08
N ASN A 142 23.33 -15.29 0.33
CA ASN A 142 24.71 -14.80 0.45
C ASN A 142 24.74 -13.34 0.93
N ASP A 143 25.90 -12.88 1.37
CA ASP A 143 26.20 -11.46 1.54
C ASP A 143 25.99 -10.73 0.20
N ALA A 144 25.46 -9.51 0.24
CA ALA A 144 25.38 -8.68 -0.95
C ALA A 144 25.53 -7.19 -0.59
N MET A 145 26.03 -6.44 -1.54
CA MET A 145 26.15 -5.00 -1.44
C MET A 145 25.34 -4.33 -2.55
N VAL A 146 24.62 -3.28 -2.18
CA VAL A 146 23.85 -2.45 -3.11
C VAL A 146 24.28 -1.01 -2.96
N THR A 147 24.79 -0.43 -4.03
CA THR A 147 25.15 1.00 -4.08
C THR A 147 23.88 1.79 -4.40
N VAL A 148 23.50 2.70 -3.51
CA VAL A 148 22.45 3.67 -3.70
C VAL A 148 23.09 4.97 -4.20
N SER A 149 22.60 5.52 -5.31
CA SER A 149 23.11 6.78 -5.90
C SER A 149 21.95 7.74 -6.11
N ASP A 150 22.02 8.93 -5.55
CA ASP A 150 21.13 10.06 -5.89
C ASP A 150 21.50 10.56 -7.29
N MET A 151 20.56 10.45 -8.25
CA MET A 151 20.83 10.77 -9.65
C MET A 151 20.96 12.28 -9.92
N ALA A 152 20.52 13.13 -8.98
CA ALA A 152 20.63 14.58 -9.12
C ALA A 152 21.93 15.12 -8.54
N SER A 153 22.30 14.72 -7.31
CA SER A 153 23.51 15.19 -6.64
C SER A 153 24.76 14.36 -6.94
N GLY A 154 24.59 13.13 -7.43
CA GLY A 154 25.68 12.16 -7.60
C GLY A 154 26.17 11.54 -6.28
N ALA A 155 25.57 11.89 -5.13
CA ALA A 155 25.90 11.27 -3.84
C ALA A 155 25.66 9.75 -3.88
N LYS A 156 26.61 8.99 -3.31
CA LYS A 156 26.56 7.52 -3.33
C LYS A 156 26.87 6.95 -1.95
N ALA A 157 26.20 5.88 -1.60
CA ALA A 157 26.53 5.09 -0.42
C ALA A 157 26.12 3.64 -0.64
N THR A 158 26.68 2.72 0.15
CA THR A 158 26.44 1.29 0.02
C THR A 158 25.62 0.77 1.19
N ALA A 159 24.54 0.05 0.89
CA ALA A 159 23.81 -0.77 1.84
C ALA A 159 24.35 -2.21 1.78
N ARG A 160 24.47 -2.86 2.93
CA ARG A 160 24.92 -4.25 3.05
C ARG A 160 23.78 -5.14 3.52
N PHE A 161 23.60 -6.25 2.84
CA PHE A 161 22.79 -7.38 3.27
C PHE A 161 23.72 -8.50 3.73
N ALA A 162 23.69 -8.88 4.99
CA ALA A 162 24.43 -10.06 5.44
C ALA A 162 23.76 -11.34 4.94
N SER A 163 24.51 -12.44 4.96
CA SER A 163 23.99 -13.76 4.61
C SER A 163 22.74 -14.10 5.43
N GLY A 164 21.69 -14.58 4.76
CA GLY A 164 20.39 -14.84 5.36
C GLY A 164 19.48 -13.62 5.54
N GLN A 165 19.98 -12.39 5.35
CA GLN A 165 19.18 -11.18 5.49
C GLN A 165 18.53 -10.78 4.16
N GLN A 166 17.23 -10.49 4.20
CA GLN A 166 16.47 -9.95 3.08
C GLN A 166 16.21 -8.45 3.18
N ILE A 167 16.48 -7.85 4.33
CA ILE A 167 16.23 -6.43 4.60
C ILE A 167 17.53 -5.75 5.00
N ALA A 168 17.76 -4.55 4.43
CA ALA A 168 18.81 -3.64 4.83
C ALA A 168 18.26 -2.24 5.04
N GLU A 169 18.94 -1.45 5.87
CA GLU A 169 18.61 -0.04 6.05
C GLU A 169 19.01 0.77 4.81
N TRP A 170 18.25 1.81 4.53
CA TRP A 170 18.66 2.80 3.55
C TRP A 170 19.87 3.58 4.07
N PRO A 171 20.94 3.76 3.27
CA PRO A 171 22.16 4.42 3.75
C PRO A 171 21.93 5.91 4.02
N SER A 172 22.15 6.35 5.25
CA SER A 172 21.90 7.71 5.71
C SER A 172 22.68 8.80 4.96
N ALA A 173 23.85 8.45 4.38
CA ALA A 173 24.66 9.35 3.56
C ALA A 173 23.98 9.77 2.23
N VAL A 174 22.91 9.10 1.83
CA VAL A 174 22.09 9.45 0.67
C VAL A 174 20.65 9.71 1.15
N PRO A 175 20.31 10.94 1.58
CA PRO A 175 19.01 11.24 2.16
C PRO A 175 17.85 10.98 1.19
N VAL A 176 16.81 10.35 1.70
CA VAL A 176 15.56 10.13 0.97
C VAL A 176 14.76 11.43 0.88
N ALA A 177 14.32 11.81 -0.33
CA ALA A 177 13.48 12.98 -0.52
C ALA A 177 12.43 12.74 -1.61
N SER A 178 11.24 13.29 -1.41
CA SER A 178 10.14 13.19 -2.38
C SER A 178 10.51 13.83 -3.72
N GLY A 179 10.12 13.18 -4.82
CA GLY A 179 10.41 13.61 -6.18
C GLY A 179 11.80 13.23 -6.69
N LYS A 180 12.73 12.84 -5.82
CA LYS A 180 14.08 12.42 -6.23
C LYS A 180 14.10 11.03 -6.83
N ARG A 181 15.08 10.82 -7.71
CA ARG A 181 15.38 9.54 -8.34
C ARG A 181 16.68 8.98 -7.82
N TYR A 182 16.68 7.69 -7.52
CA TYR A 182 17.82 6.96 -7.01
C TYR A 182 18.10 5.75 -7.89
N LYS A 183 19.36 5.53 -8.23
CA LYS A 183 19.81 4.32 -8.89
C LYS A 183 20.33 3.35 -7.82
N LEU A 184 19.81 2.14 -7.84
CA LEU A 184 20.31 1.02 -7.06
C LEU A 184 21.15 0.14 -7.98
N SER A 185 22.37 -0.20 -7.59
CA SER A 185 23.28 -1.04 -8.39
C SER A 185 23.93 -2.09 -7.51
N GLY A 186 23.85 -3.36 -7.93
CA GLY A 186 24.40 -4.50 -7.23
C GLY A 186 24.60 -5.70 -8.16
N GLU A 187 24.86 -6.87 -7.61
CA GLU A 187 25.12 -8.10 -8.39
C GLU A 187 23.98 -8.51 -9.32
N GLY A 188 22.73 -8.15 -8.99
CA GLY A 188 21.53 -8.40 -9.82
C GLY A 188 21.26 -7.36 -10.91
N GLY A 189 22.17 -6.41 -11.14
CA GLY A 189 21.98 -5.34 -12.13
C GLY A 189 21.70 -3.98 -11.51
N ALA A 190 20.98 -3.12 -12.26
CA ALA A 190 20.65 -1.77 -11.82
C ALA A 190 19.15 -1.49 -11.96
N THR A 191 18.57 -0.87 -10.94
CA THR A 191 17.19 -0.40 -10.93
C THR A 191 17.12 1.09 -10.63
N THR A 192 16.02 1.72 -10.99
CA THR A 192 15.79 3.14 -10.72
C THR A 192 14.50 3.31 -9.92
N LEU A 193 14.59 4.01 -8.80
CA LEU A 193 13.46 4.33 -7.94
C LEU A 193 13.16 5.82 -8.01
N THR A 194 11.88 6.18 -8.02
CA THR A 194 11.40 7.55 -7.81
C THR A 194 10.63 7.60 -6.50
N VAL A 195 11.07 8.41 -5.55
CA VAL A 195 10.40 8.53 -4.26
C VAL A 195 9.17 9.43 -4.37
N ARG A 196 8.05 8.98 -3.78
CA ARG A 196 6.79 9.70 -3.65
C ARG A 196 6.41 9.82 -2.17
N SER A 197 6.16 11.03 -1.68
CA SER A 197 5.64 11.22 -0.31
C SER A 197 4.13 11.00 -0.28
N ILE A 198 3.67 10.24 0.72
CA ILE A 198 2.24 10.06 1.05
C ILE A 198 1.94 10.50 2.48
N ALA A 199 2.68 11.50 2.96
CA ALA A 199 2.45 12.08 4.28
C ALA A 199 1.30 13.12 4.23
N PRO A 200 0.35 13.12 5.22
CA PRO A 200 0.21 12.10 6.25
C PRO A 200 -0.25 10.76 5.68
N VAL A 201 0.24 9.66 6.27
CA VAL A 201 -0.19 8.31 5.86
C VAL A 201 -1.67 8.15 6.18
N PRO A 202 -2.52 7.82 5.19
CA PRO A 202 -3.95 7.62 5.43
C PRO A 202 -4.21 6.50 6.43
N ALA A 203 -5.26 6.67 7.23
CA ALA A 203 -5.72 5.62 8.12
C ALA A 203 -6.41 4.50 7.33
N GLY A 204 -6.23 3.25 7.78
CA GLY A 204 -6.88 2.08 7.21
C GLY A 204 -6.20 1.53 5.94
N LEU A 205 -6.56 0.30 5.62
CA LEU A 205 -6.02 -0.44 4.46
C LEU A 205 -6.40 0.21 3.14
N GLU A 206 -7.67 0.58 3.01
CA GLU A 206 -8.23 1.17 1.80
C GLU A 206 -7.58 2.54 1.49
N GLY A 207 -7.40 3.36 2.52
CA GLY A 207 -6.74 4.66 2.38
C GLY A 207 -5.28 4.53 1.95
N LEU A 208 -4.54 3.59 2.54
CA LEU A 208 -3.16 3.29 2.16
C LEU A 208 -3.11 2.76 0.72
N ALA A 209 -3.92 1.75 0.38
CA ALA A 209 -3.99 1.19 -0.97
C ALA A 209 -4.32 2.27 -2.02
N GLN A 210 -5.30 3.12 -1.75
CA GLN A 210 -5.68 4.22 -2.62
C GLN A 210 -4.52 5.20 -2.85
N SER A 211 -3.71 5.47 -1.81
CA SER A 211 -2.54 6.34 -1.94
C SER A 211 -1.42 5.69 -2.74
N LEU A 212 -1.16 4.39 -2.56
CA LEU A 212 -0.21 3.63 -3.37
C LEU A 212 -0.61 3.61 -4.84
N ILE A 213 -1.91 3.40 -5.14
CA ILE A 213 -2.45 3.42 -6.51
C ILE A 213 -2.27 4.79 -7.15
N ARG A 214 -2.68 5.88 -6.47
CA ARG A 214 -2.58 7.25 -7.00
C ARG A 214 -1.15 7.69 -7.29
N ASN A 215 -0.17 7.17 -6.54
CA ASN A 215 1.25 7.49 -6.72
C ASN A 215 1.99 6.45 -7.55
N ASP A 216 1.28 5.46 -8.12
CA ASP A 216 1.83 4.37 -8.93
C ASP A 216 2.95 3.58 -8.21
N CYS A 217 2.77 3.34 -6.89
CA CYS A 217 3.71 2.58 -6.06
C CYS A 217 3.38 1.08 -6.11
N GLN A 218 3.47 0.49 -7.30
CA GLN A 218 2.96 -0.85 -7.61
C GLN A 218 3.63 -1.95 -6.78
N ALA A 219 4.96 -1.90 -6.58
CA ALA A 219 5.68 -2.91 -5.80
C ALA A 219 5.18 -2.98 -4.35
N GLN A 220 4.85 -1.83 -3.76
CA GLN A 220 4.34 -1.73 -2.40
C GLN A 220 2.86 -2.11 -2.32
N LEU A 221 2.07 -1.79 -3.35
CA LEU A 221 0.69 -2.27 -3.48
C LEU A 221 0.64 -3.80 -3.55
N ASP A 222 1.58 -4.44 -4.29
CA ASP A 222 1.68 -5.90 -4.35
C ASP A 222 1.95 -6.48 -2.95
N VAL A 223 2.88 -5.89 -2.19
CA VAL A 223 3.15 -6.31 -0.80
C VAL A 223 1.91 -6.20 0.07
N LEU A 224 1.16 -5.09 -0.06
CA LEU A 224 -0.07 -4.89 0.69
C LEU A 224 -1.10 -5.97 0.35
N ILE A 225 -1.32 -6.24 -0.94
CA ILE A 225 -2.26 -7.28 -1.40
C ILE A 225 -1.86 -8.65 -0.86
N ASP A 226 -0.58 -9.03 -0.98
CA ASP A 226 -0.09 -10.35 -0.57
C ASP A 226 -0.16 -10.54 0.96
N THR A 227 0.13 -9.47 1.73
CA THR A 227 0.08 -9.51 3.20
C THR A 227 -1.34 -9.74 3.73
N PHE A 228 -2.35 -9.21 3.03
CA PHE A 228 -3.75 -9.30 3.43
C PHE A 228 -4.55 -10.28 2.57
N ALA A 229 -3.90 -11.10 1.76
CA ALA A 229 -4.57 -12.15 1.04
C ALA A 229 -5.25 -13.12 2.01
N ALA A 230 -6.56 -13.32 1.84
CA ALA A 230 -7.26 -14.37 2.55
C ALA A 230 -6.60 -15.72 2.21
N PRO A 231 -6.39 -16.62 3.19
CA PRO A 231 -5.91 -17.96 2.89
C PRO A 231 -6.86 -18.60 1.89
N SER A 232 -6.31 -19.10 0.78
CA SER A 232 -7.10 -19.81 -0.22
C SER A 232 -7.75 -20.99 0.48
N ALA A 233 -9.10 -21.03 0.51
CA ALA A 233 -9.83 -22.22 0.93
C ALA A 233 -9.46 -23.32 -0.08
N SER A 234 -8.67 -24.27 0.37
CA SER A 234 -8.35 -25.54 -0.34
C SER A 234 -9.48 -26.54 -0.15
#